data_6c213a95e1acbc0f88d41b14fc5486f6
#
_entry.id   6c213a95e1acbc0f88d41b14fc5486f6
#
_cell.length_a   1.000
_cell.length_b   1.000
_cell.length_c   1.000
_cell.angle_alpha   90.00
_cell.angle_beta   90.00
_cell.angle_gamma   90.00
#
_symmetry.space_group_name_H-M   'P 1'
#
loop_
_entity.id
_entity.type
_entity.pdbx_description
1 polymer ?
#
loop_
_entity_poly.entity_id
_entity_poly.type
_entity_poly.pdbx_seq_one_letter_code
_entity_poly.pdbx_strand_id
1 'polypeptide(L)'
;MSTSLPCKEITKIVASDLDGTLLAPNHQLSAYSKETLKALHEQGYTFVFATGRHHVDVASIRRTVGIPAYMITSNGARVHDQNDQEMYSQNVPEDLVQPVIDTIKTDPEILIHMYQNDDWLLNKDDEQLRDFHEEFTYKLYDQDNAPTDGIAKVFFTHPAQDHEHLVTFETKLREQFGDRLNIAFSTPWCLEVMSAGVSKGDALKAVAESIGLTLENTIAFGDGMNDVEMLSMAGKGLVMGTSHEKVMKALPKNEVIGSNADDAVAHYLQDHLL
;
A
#
# COMPACT_ATOMS: atom_id res chain seq x y z
N MET A 1 -19.06 -24.33 -24.33
CA MET A 1 -19.62 -23.27 -23.46
C MET A 1 -18.93 -23.43 -22.12
N SER A 2 -17.94 -22.61 -21.83
CA SER A 2 -17.26 -22.63 -20.52
C SER A 2 -18.20 -21.90 -19.55
N THR A 3 -18.87 -22.64 -18.68
CA THR A 3 -19.56 -22.05 -17.53
C THR A 3 -18.50 -21.59 -16.55
N SER A 4 -18.16 -20.31 -16.58
CA SER A 4 -17.37 -19.73 -15.50
C SER A 4 -18.14 -19.91 -14.19
N LEU A 5 -17.50 -20.53 -13.20
CA LEU A 5 -18.06 -20.63 -11.85
C LEU A 5 -18.40 -19.22 -11.33
N PRO A 6 -19.47 -19.04 -10.57
CA PRO A 6 -19.80 -17.76 -9.98
C PRO A 6 -18.64 -17.28 -9.07
N CYS A 7 -18.42 -15.99 -9.01
CA CYS A 7 -17.32 -15.36 -8.28
C CYS A 7 -17.18 -15.90 -6.83
N LYS A 8 -18.31 -16.10 -6.15
CA LYS A 8 -18.39 -16.63 -4.77
C LYS A 8 -17.75 -18.01 -4.60
N GLU A 9 -17.81 -18.90 -5.61
CA GLU A 9 -17.26 -20.26 -5.50
C GLU A 9 -15.73 -20.29 -5.64
N ILE A 10 -15.15 -19.31 -6.33
CA ILE A 10 -13.72 -19.23 -6.63
C ILE A 10 -13.01 -18.34 -5.59
N THR A 11 -13.62 -17.22 -5.18
CA THR A 11 -13.02 -16.26 -4.27
C THR A 11 -12.89 -16.82 -2.86
N LYS A 12 -11.70 -16.72 -2.29
CA LYS A 12 -11.36 -17.12 -0.92
C LYS A 12 -10.60 -16.03 -0.18
N ILE A 13 -9.98 -15.10 -0.90
CA ILE A 13 -9.20 -13.99 -0.36
C ILE A 13 -9.86 -12.68 -0.77
N VAL A 14 -10.08 -11.81 0.20
CA VAL A 14 -10.48 -10.42 0.02
C VAL A 14 -9.28 -9.54 0.34
N ALA A 15 -8.71 -8.92 -0.67
CA ALA A 15 -7.59 -7.98 -0.54
C ALA A 15 -8.10 -6.55 -0.73
N SER A 16 -7.66 -5.62 0.08
CA SER A 16 -8.04 -4.22 -0.08
C SER A 16 -6.91 -3.28 0.30
N ASP A 17 -6.70 -2.25 -0.51
CA ASP A 17 -6.04 -1.05 -0.04
C ASP A 17 -6.87 -0.39 1.07
N LEU A 18 -6.24 0.47 1.85
CA LEU A 18 -6.85 1.14 3.00
C LEU A 18 -7.32 2.55 2.65
N ASP A 19 -6.38 3.46 2.37
CA ASP A 19 -6.67 4.89 2.17
C ASP A 19 -7.27 5.16 0.79
N GLY A 20 -8.44 5.78 0.75
CA GLY A 20 -9.14 6.00 -0.51
C GLY A 20 -9.93 4.78 -1.00
N THR A 21 -9.80 3.63 -0.34
CA THR A 21 -10.45 2.38 -0.71
C THR A 21 -11.34 1.83 0.40
N LEU A 22 -10.79 1.15 1.40
CA LEU A 22 -11.58 0.53 2.49
C LEU A 22 -11.93 1.53 3.60
N LEU A 23 -11.02 2.46 3.89
CA LEU A 23 -11.25 3.50 4.89
C LEU A 23 -12.06 4.64 4.29
N ALA A 24 -13.03 5.13 5.05
CA ALA A 24 -13.76 6.35 4.72
C ALA A 24 -12.82 7.58 4.72
N PRO A 25 -13.23 8.74 4.17
CA PRO A 25 -12.38 9.95 4.11
C PRO A 25 -11.85 10.46 5.45
N ASN A 26 -12.43 10.04 6.57
CA ASN A 26 -11.94 10.31 7.92
C ASN A 26 -10.90 9.29 8.42
N HIS A 27 -10.36 8.45 7.55
CA HIS A 27 -9.41 7.36 7.82
C HIS A 27 -9.91 6.30 8.81
N GLN A 28 -11.23 6.13 8.93
CA GLN A 28 -11.83 5.13 9.81
C GLN A 28 -12.67 4.13 9.00
N LEU A 29 -12.79 2.91 9.53
CA LEU A 29 -13.75 1.93 9.04
C LEU A 29 -15.15 2.25 9.55
N SER A 30 -16.12 2.28 8.65
CA SER A 30 -17.52 2.42 9.01
C SER A 30 -18.03 1.20 9.79
N ALA A 31 -19.13 1.37 10.50
CA ALA A 31 -19.80 0.23 11.16
C ALA A 31 -20.26 -0.82 10.13
N TYR A 32 -20.78 -0.35 9.00
CA TYR A 32 -21.25 -1.23 7.92
C TYR A 32 -20.11 -2.05 7.30
N SER A 33 -18.97 -1.41 7.00
CA SER A 33 -17.78 -2.13 6.52
C SER A 33 -17.32 -3.19 7.53
N LYS A 34 -17.26 -2.86 8.84
CA LYS A 34 -16.88 -3.83 9.89
C LYS A 34 -17.82 -5.04 9.97
N GLU A 35 -19.12 -4.80 9.91
CA GLU A 35 -20.14 -5.88 9.93
C GLU A 35 -20.04 -6.78 8.71
N THR A 36 -19.85 -6.20 7.52
CA THR A 36 -19.67 -6.95 6.27
C THR A 36 -18.42 -7.83 6.31
N LEU A 37 -17.27 -7.27 6.75
CA LEU A 37 -16.03 -8.04 6.87
C LEU A 37 -16.16 -9.17 7.90
N LYS A 38 -16.83 -8.97 9.03
CA LYS A 38 -17.09 -10.01 10.02
C LYS A 38 -17.97 -11.14 9.46
N ALA A 39 -19.04 -10.78 8.76
CA ALA A 39 -19.93 -11.79 8.14
C ALA A 39 -19.19 -12.66 7.12
N LEU A 40 -18.30 -12.08 6.33
CA LEU A 40 -17.45 -12.82 5.39
C LEU A 40 -16.40 -13.69 6.12
N HIS A 41 -15.81 -13.17 7.19
CA HIS A 41 -14.88 -13.95 8.02
C HIS A 41 -15.56 -15.22 8.59
N GLU A 42 -16.80 -15.10 9.07
CA GLU A 42 -17.59 -16.23 9.57
C GLU A 42 -17.91 -17.25 8.45
N GLN A 43 -17.91 -16.85 7.18
CA GLN A 43 -18.02 -17.74 6.01
C GLN A 43 -16.67 -18.32 5.55
N GLY A 44 -15.56 -18.01 6.24
CA GLY A 44 -14.25 -18.58 5.97
C GLY A 44 -13.42 -17.83 4.94
N TYR A 45 -13.74 -16.56 4.62
CA TYR A 45 -12.89 -15.71 3.79
C TYR A 45 -11.64 -15.27 4.55
N THR A 46 -10.52 -15.22 3.85
CA THR A 46 -9.24 -14.66 4.34
C THR A 46 -9.14 -13.21 3.91
N PHE A 47 -8.64 -12.35 4.81
CA PHE A 47 -8.48 -10.93 4.54
C PHE A 47 -7.01 -10.54 4.44
N VAL A 48 -6.73 -9.66 3.47
CA VAL A 48 -5.41 -9.05 3.25
C VAL A 48 -5.60 -7.54 3.12
N PHE A 49 -5.02 -6.76 4.01
CA PHE A 49 -4.98 -5.30 3.87
C PHE A 49 -3.62 -4.91 3.30
N ALA A 50 -3.62 -4.15 2.19
CA ALA A 50 -2.42 -3.80 1.43
C ALA A 50 -2.27 -2.28 1.35
N THR A 51 -1.25 -1.72 2.00
CA THR A 51 -1.08 -0.26 2.13
C THR A 51 0.36 0.20 1.92
N GLY A 52 0.54 1.46 1.58
CA GLY A 52 1.84 2.13 1.61
C GLY A 52 2.30 2.55 3.02
N ARG A 53 1.41 2.48 4.03
CA ARG A 53 1.73 2.84 5.41
C ARG A 53 2.72 1.88 6.06
N HIS A 54 3.32 2.32 7.16
CA HIS A 54 4.18 1.50 8.01
C HIS A 54 3.35 0.46 8.80
N HIS A 55 3.92 -0.71 9.08
CA HIS A 55 3.21 -1.78 9.82
C HIS A 55 2.81 -1.38 11.24
N VAL A 56 3.63 -0.56 11.93
CA VAL A 56 3.29 -0.03 13.26
C VAL A 56 2.06 0.89 13.20
N ASP A 57 2.00 1.77 12.19
CA ASP A 57 0.87 2.68 11.99
C ASP A 57 -0.45 1.94 11.76
N VAL A 58 -0.44 0.89 10.95
CA VAL A 58 -1.66 0.15 10.63
C VAL A 58 -2.07 -0.91 11.66
N ALA A 59 -1.24 -1.18 12.65
CA ALA A 59 -1.57 -2.14 13.72
C ALA A 59 -2.85 -1.73 14.48
N SER A 60 -3.08 -0.43 14.67
CA SER A 60 -4.31 0.10 15.27
C SER A 60 -5.54 -0.16 14.40
N ILE A 61 -5.42 0.01 13.08
CA ILE A 61 -6.50 -0.25 12.10
C ILE A 61 -6.89 -1.72 12.16
N ARG A 62 -5.93 -2.64 12.13
CA ARG A 62 -6.18 -4.08 12.22
C ARG A 62 -6.93 -4.46 13.50
N ARG A 63 -6.52 -3.93 14.65
CA ARG A 63 -7.23 -4.14 15.93
C ARG A 63 -8.69 -3.64 15.87
N THR A 64 -8.91 -2.51 15.19
CA THR A 64 -10.23 -1.88 15.06
C THR A 64 -11.18 -2.67 14.15
N VAL A 65 -10.66 -3.35 13.13
CA VAL A 65 -11.45 -4.24 12.24
C VAL A 65 -12.00 -5.43 13.01
N GLY A 66 -11.23 -5.96 13.96
CA GLY A 66 -11.65 -7.04 14.88
C GLY A 66 -11.78 -8.40 14.22
N ILE A 67 -11.10 -8.62 13.07
CA ILE A 67 -10.95 -9.91 12.39
C ILE A 67 -9.46 -10.19 12.12
N PRO A 68 -9.04 -11.47 12.05
CA PRO A 68 -7.71 -11.82 11.59
C PRO A 68 -7.50 -11.39 10.15
N ALA A 69 -6.38 -10.73 9.87
CA ALA A 69 -6.02 -10.30 8.52
C ALA A 69 -4.50 -10.35 8.33
N TYR A 70 -4.07 -10.66 7.12
CA TYR A 70 -2.69 -10.43 6.68
C TYR A 70 -2.51 -8.95 6.38
N MET A 71 -1.31 -8.43 6.67
CA MET A 71 -0.96 -7.04 6.42
C MET A 71 0.19 -6.96 5.43
N ILE A 72 -0.07 -6.38 4.28
CA ILE A 72 0.94 -5.94 3.31
C ILE A 72 1.16 -4.46 3.55
N THR A 73 2.37 -4.08 3.96
CA THR A 73 2.71 -2.71 4.33
C THR A 73 3.92 -2.21 3.54
N SER A 74 4.18 -0.91 3.57
CA SER A 74 5.26 -0.29 2.78
C SER A 74 5.21 -0.72 1.30
N ASN A 75 3.99 -0.75 0.70
CA ASN A 75 3.71 -1.17 -0.68
C ASN A 75 4.16 -2.60 -1.05
N GLY A 76 4.26 -3.49 -0.08
CA GLY A 76 4.68 -4.87 -0.32
C GLY A 76 6.08 -5.20 0.19
N ALA A 77 6.83 -4.21 0.72
CA ALA A 77 8.15 -4.44 1.30
C ALA A 77 8.09 -5.25 2.61
N ARG A 78 6.93 -5.28 3.28
CA ARG A 78 6.69 -6.07 4.49
C ARG A 78 5.36 -6.81 4.39
N VAL A 79 5.35 -8.05 4.85
CA VAL A 79 4.12 -8.84 5.02
C VAL A 79 4.11 -9.44 6.42
N HIS A 80 3.04 -9.21 7.15
CA HIS A 80 2.79 -9.81 8.47
C HIS A 80 1.57 -10.74 8.39
N ASP A 81 1.64 -11.85 9.09
CA ASP A 81 0.54 -12.80 9.21
C ASP A 81 -0.56 -12.28 10.16
N GLN A 82 -1.58 -13.11 10.35
CA GLN A 82 -2.71 -12.83 11.23
C GLN A 82 -2.34 -12.71 12.72
N ASN A 83 -1.11 -13.10 13.10
CA ASN A 83 -0.55 -13.05 14.47
C ASN A 83 0.54 -12.00 14.63
N ASP A 84 0.68 -11.07 13.70
CA ASP A 84 1.76 -10.05 13.66
C ASP A 84 3.18 -10.62 13.46
N GLN A 85 3.31 -11.84 12.94
CA GLN A 85 4.61 -12.38 12.60
C GLN A 85 5.03 -11.95 11.20
N GLU A 86 6.21 -11.38 11.05
CA GLU A 86 6.76 -11.05 9.74
C GLU A 86 6.99 -12.35 8.95
N MET A 87 6.33 -12.44 7.79
CA MET A 87 6.45 -13.56 6.85
C MET A 87 7.43 -13.28 5.73
N TYR A 88 7.53 -12.00 5.36
CA TYR A 88 8.30 -11.56 4.21
C TYR A 88 8.77 -10.13 4.43
N SER A 89 10.04 -9.89 4.11
CA SER A 89 10.62 -8.55 4.07
C SER A 89 11.57 -8.40 2.90
N GLN A 90 11.52 -7.26 2.23
CA GLN A 90 12.42 -6.89 1.16
C GLN A 90 12.86 -5.44 1.34
N ASN A 91 14.14 -5.25 1.61
CA ASN A 91 14.72 -3.93 1.85
C ASN A 91 15.22 -3.30 0.56
N VAL A 92 15.24 -1.98 0.52
CA VAL A 92 16.04 -1.22 -0.46
C VAL A 92 17.49 -1.70 -0.31
N PRO A 93 18.19 -2.02 -1.42
CA PRO A 93 19.59 -2.44 -1.34
C PRO A 93 20.45 -1.40 -0.58
N GLU A 94 21.23 -1.87 0.40
CA GLU A 94 21.99 -0.98 1.29
C GLU A 94 22.92 -0.04 0.54
N ASP A 95 23.51 -0.51 -0.58
CA ASP A 95 24.38 0.27 -1.45
C ASP A 95 23.63 1.38 -2.24
N LEU A 96 22.30 1.37 -2.24
CA LEU A 96 21.48 2.35 -2.96
C LEU A 96 20.81 3.38 -2.03
N VAL A 97 20.69 3.14 -0.74
CA VAL A 97 19.99 4.06 0.18
C VAL A 97 20.64 5.44 0.16
N GLN A 98 21.94 5.56 0.47
CA GLN A 98 22.62 6.84 0.49
C GLN A 98 22.65 7.52 -0.89
N PRO A 99 22.95 6.83 -2.03
CA PRO A 99 22.86 7.44 -3.35
C PRO A 99 21.50 7.99 -3.72
N VAL A 100 20.40 7.32 -3.31
CA VAL A 100 19.03 7.82 -3.49
C VAL A 100 18.82 9.13 -2.71
N ILE A 101 19.23 9.17 -1.45
CA ILE A 101 19.16 10.36 -0.61
C ILE A 101 20.00 11.49 -1.20
N ASP A 102 21.23 11.20 -1.66
CA ASP A 102 22.15 12.20 -2.25
C ASP A 102 21.57 12.85 -3.51
N THR A 103 20.75 12.14 -4.27
CA THR A 103 20.06 12.68 -5.44
C THR A 103 19.01 13.72 -5.04
N ILE A 104 18.31 13.50 -3.93
CA ILE A 104 17.17 14.31 -3.49
C ILE A 104 17.59 15.47 -2.55
N LYS A 105 18.55 15.25 -1.64
CA LYS A 105 18.98 16.22 -0.63
C LYS A 105 19.56 17.50 -1.21
N THR A 106 19.77 17.54 -2.54
CA THR A 106 20.16 18.76 -3.26
C THR A 106 19.09 19.85 -3.18
N ASP A 107 17.84 19.47 -2.88
CA ASP A 107 16.75 20.38 -2.61
C ASP A 107 16.45 20.43 -1.10
N PRO A 108 16.70 21.59 -0.45
CA PRO A 108 16.49 21.70 0.99
C PRO A 108 15.02 21.78 1.40
N GLU A 109 14.07 21.96 0.46
CA GLU A 109 12.63 22.01 0.78
C GLU A 109 12.03 20.63 0.92
N ILE A 110 12.55 19.61 0.21
CA ILE A 110 12.04 18.26 0.25
C ILE A 110 12.24 17.62 1.63
N LEU A 111 11.18 16.97 2.11
CA LEU A 111 11.25 16.07 3.25
C LEU A 111 11.60 14.66 2.77
N ILE A 112 12.66 14.09 3.35
CA ILE A 112 13.14 12.74 3.03
C ILE A 112 12.79 11.82 4.19
N HIS A 113 11.86 10.93 3.94
CA HIS A 113 11.37 9.96 4.89
C HIS A 113 11.99 8.60 4.63
N MET A 114 12.19 7.80 5.67
CA MET A 114 12.50 6.37 5.55
C MET A 114 11.70 5.55 6.55
N TYR A 115 11.31 4.36 6.14
CA TYR A 115 10.80 3.33 7.04
C TYR A 115 11.92 2.31 7.27
N GLN A 116 12.47 2.33 8.49
CA GLN A 116 13.54 1.41 8.92
C GLN A 116 13.01 0.52 10.03
N ASN A 117 12.94 -0.79 9.81
CA ASN A 117 12.40 -1.73 10.80
C ASN A 117 11.07 -1.24 11.39
N ASP A 118 11.03 -0.89 12.69
CA ASP A 118 9.86 -0.36 13.40
C ASP A 118 9.82 1.17 13.46
N ASP A 119 10.77 1.85 12.83
CA ASP A 119 10.95 3.30 12.93
C ASP A 119 10.56 4.05 11.65
N TRP A 120 9.96 5.20 11.83
CA TRP A 120 9.85 6.22 10.81
C TRP A 120 10.97 7.25 11.02
N LEU A 121 11.80 7.46 10.02
CA LEU A 121 12.90 8.41 10.05
C LEU A 121 12.61 9.60 9.13
N LEU A 122 13.03 10.81 9.56
CA LEU A 122 12.86 12.06 8.81
C LEU A 122 14.17 12.84 8.82
N ASN A 123 14.56 13.43 7.68
CA ASN A 123 15.82 14.16 7.55
C ASN A 123 15.84 15.49 8.29
N LYS A 124 14.70 16.12 8.49
CA LYS A 124 14.55 17.38 9.22
C LYS A 124 13.19 17.45 9.90
N ASP A 125 13.11 18.22 10.95
CA ASP A 125 11.92 18.38 11.75
C ASP A 125 10.79 19.12 10.99
N ASP A 126 9.55 18.66 11.15
CA ASP A 126 8.37 19.26 10.57
C ASP A 126 7.21 19.28 11.58
N GLU A 127 6.71 20.49 11.88
CA GLU A 127 5.67 20.66 12.89
C GLU A 127 4.34 20.01 12.51
N GLN A 128 3.99 19.94 11.23
CA GLN A 128 2.74 19.35 10.78
C GLN A 128 2.77 17.83 10.90
N LEU A 129 3.96 17.22 10.73
CA LEU A 129 4.13 15.78 10.83
C LEU A 129 4.26 15.28 12.27
N ARG A 130 4.61 16.14 13.23
CA ARG A 130 4.73 15.74 14.65
C ARG A 130 3.42 15.24 15.21
N ASP A 131 2.30 15.86 14.81
CA ASP A 131 0.96 15.57 15.32
C ASP A 131 0.15 14.67 14.38
N PHE A 132 0.77 14.18 13.28
CA PHE A 132 0.06 13.43 12.25
C PHE A 132 -0.38 12.04 12.73
N HIS A 133 0.39 11.42 13.64
CA HIS A 133 0.06 10.13 14.26
C HIS A 133 0.29 10.19 15.77
N GLU A 134 -0.73 9.89 16.57
CA GLU A 134 -0.64 9.90 18.03
C GLU A 134 0.33 8.84 18.59
N GLU A 135 0.41 7.67 17.95
CA GLU A 135 1.19 6.51 18.43
C GLU A 135 2.46 6.23 17.62
N PHE A 136 2.62 6.85 16.44
CA PHE A 136 3.74 6.59 15.53
C PHE A 136 4.39 7.87 15.06
N THR A 137 5.44 8.30 15.75
CA THR A 137 6.17 9.54 15.48
C THR A 137 7.53 9.25 14.83
N TYR A 138 8.04 10.22 14.07
CA TYR A 138 9.34 10.08 13.43
C TYR A 138 10.51 10.36 14.39
N LYS A 139 11.68 9.80 14.04
CA LYS A 139 13.00 10.12 14.60
C LYS A 139 13.80 10.86 13.56
N LEU A 140 14.59 11.85 13.98
CA LEU A 140 15.48 12.57 13.06
C LEU A 140 16.73 11.71 12.77
N TYR A 141 17.20 11.79 11.51
CA TYR A 141 18.45 11.16 11.09
C TYR A 141 19.35 12.16 10.34
N ASP A 142 20.63 11.85 10.26
CA ASP A 142 21.59 12.62 9.48
C ASP A 142 21.55 12.17 8.01
N GLN A 143 21.07 13.04 7.11
CA GLN A 143 20.94 12.72 5.69
C GLN A 143 22.30 12.56 4.95
N ASP A 144 23.41 13.04 5.55
CA ASP A 144 24.74 12.87 4.99
C ASP A 144 25.38 11.54 5.42
N ASN A 145 24.77 10.86 6.39
CA ASN A 145 25.18 9.57 6.91
C ASN A 145 23.96 8.73 7.33
N ALA A 146 23.10 8.45 6.36
CA ALA A 146 21.85 7.77 6.59
C ALA A 146 22.05 6.29 6.96
N PRO A 147 21.19 5.72 7.83
CA PRO A 147 21.18 4.27 8.04
C PRO A 147 20.79 3.55 6.72
N THR A 148 21.44 2.44 6.43
CA THR A 148 21.22 1.70 5.19
C THR A 148 20.58 0.33 5.38
N ASP A 149 20.62 -0.21 6.61
CA ASP A 149 20.07 -1.51 6.97
C ASP A 149 18.57 -1.42 7.29
N GLY A 150 17.82 -2.44 6.94
CA GLY A 150 16.42 -2.57 7.33
C GLY A 150 15.45 -1.58 6.66
N ILE A 151 15.85 -0.87 5.61
CA ILE A 151 15.05 0.16 4.94
C ILE A 151 13.99 -0.48 4.05
N ALA A 152 12.72 -0.45 4.47
CA ALA A 152 11.60 -0.94 3.68
C ALA A 152 11.30 -0.04 2.47
N LYS A 153 11.31 1.27 2.68
CA LYS A 153 11.18 2.29 1.62
C LYS A 153 11.81 3.60 2.03
N VAL A 154 12.22 4.38 1.02
CA VAL A 154 12.53 5.81 1.12
C VAL A 154 11.45 6.57 0.37
N PHE A 155 10.92 7.66 0.91
CA PHE A 155 9.92 8.45 0.21
C PHE A 155 10.10 9.94 0.44
N PHE A 156 9.58 10.72 -0.49
CA PHE A 156 9.84 12.15 -0.59
C PHE A 156 8.54 12.91 -0.67
N THR A 157 8.39 13.93 0.17
CA THR A 157 7.25 14.84 0.11
C THR A 157 7.73 16.28 -0.03
N HIS A 158 6.97 17.07 -0.80
CA HIS A 158 7.23 18.51 -0.93
C HIS A 158 6.17 19.27 -0.13
N PRO A 159 6.56 20.18 0.79
CA PRO A 159 5.60 20.91 1.63
C PRO A 159 4.54 21.71 0.85
N ALA A 160 4.92 22.24 -0.32
CA ALA A 160 3.99 22.92 -1.23
C ALA A 160 3.19 21.97 -2.13
N GLN A 161 3.30 20.63 -1.96
CA GLN A 161 2.65 19.61 -2.78
C GLN A 161 2.94 19.76 -4.29
N ASP A 162 4.14 20.22 -4.64
CA ASP A 162 4.55 20.45 -6.02
C ASP A 162 4.86 19.13 -6.75
N HIS A 163 3.87 18.63 -7.48
CA HIS A 163 3.98 17.41 -8.27
C HIS A 163 5.03 17.51 -9.38
N GLU A 164 5.00 18.60 -10.14
CA GLU A 164 5.90 18.79 -11.30
C GLU A 164 7.37 18.82 -10.84
N HIS A 165 7.61 19.39 -9.68
CA HIS A 165 8.94 19.39 -9.08
C HIS A 165 9.39 17.97 -8.70
N LEU A 166 8.54 17.18 -8.05
CA LEU A 166 8.85 15.79 -7.70
C LEU A 166 9.02 14.89 -8.94
N VAL A 167 8.32 15.15 -10.05
CA VAL A 167 8.52 14.43 -11.33
C VAL A 167 9.94 14.62 -11.86
N THR A 168 10.58 15.77 -11.63
CA THR A 168 11.99 15.98 -12.02
C THR A 168 12.93 15.01 -11.28
N PHE A 169 12.64 14.73 -10.01
CA PHE A 169 13.40 13.76 -9.21
C PHE A 169 13.06 12.31 -9.57
N GLU A 170 11.81 11.99 -9.86
CA GLU A 170 11.44 10.68 -10.40
C GLU A 170 12.28 10.36 -11.65
N THR A 171 12.37 11.31 -12.58
CA THR A 171 13.17 11.14 -13.81
C THR A 171 14.64 10.87 -13.50
N LYS A 172 15.27 11.69 -12.64
CA LYS A 172 16.67 11.52 -12.23
C LYS A 172 16.92 10.16 -11.58
N LEU A 173 16.03 9.74 -10.66
CA LEU A 173 16.15 8.46 -9.97
C LEU A 173 16.03 7.28 -10.94
N ARG A 174 15.08 7.34 -11.89
CA ARG A 174 14.93 6.30 -12.93
C ARG A 174 16.14 6.23 -13.85
N GLU A 175 16.69 7.36 -14.28
CA GLU A 175 17.89 7.42 -15.11
C GLU A 175 19.13 6.87 -14.38
N GLN A 176 19.25 7.14 -13.08
CA GLN A 176 20.42 6.77 -12.29
C GLN A 176 20.39 5.32 -11.80
N PHE A 177 19.22 4.81 -11.40
CA PHE A 177 19.10 3.51 -10.74
C PHE A 177 18.40 2.44 -11.58
N GLY A 178 17.68 2.84 -12.65
CA GLY A 178 17.05 1.93 -13.61
C GLY A 178 16.15 0.90 -12.93
N ASP A 179 16.33 -0.37 -13.32
CA ASP A 179 15.52 -1.49 -12.84
C ASP A 179 15.92 -2.02 -11.45
N ARG A 180 16.90 -1.38 -10.78
CA ARG A 180 17.31 -1.79 -9.44
C ARG A 180 16.33 -1.34 -8.35
N LEU A 181 15.47 -0.36 -8.65
CA LEU A 181 14.50 0.21 -7.72
C LEU A 181 13.11 0.28 -8.36
N ASN A 182 12.08 0.08 -7.55
CA ASN A 182 10.71 0.44 -7.89
C ASN A 182 10.47 1.88 -7.43
N ILE A 183 10.17 2.78 -8.38
CA ILE A 183 9.98 4.21 -8.15
C ILE A 183 8.56 4.56 -8.62
N ALA A 184 7.71 5.02 -7.72
CA ALA A 184 6.32 5.31 -8.01
C ALA A 184 5.76 6.45 -7.15
N PHE A 185 4.75 7.13 -7.65
CA PHE A 185 3.93 8.02 -6.85
C PHE A 185 2.78 7.25 -6.20
N SER A 186 2.63 7.32 -4.88
CA SER A 186 1.42 6.87 -4.18
C SER A 186 0.32 7.93 -4.23
N THR A 187 0.71 9.18 -4.09
CA THR A 187 -0.12 10.37 -4.32
C THR A 187 0.68 11.37 -5.17
N PRO A 188 0.04 12.39 -5.77
CA PRO A 188 0.79 13.37 -6.58
C PRO A 188 1.95 14.07 -5.84
N TRP A 189 1.91 14.14 -4.53
CA TRP A 189 2.90 14.82 -3.70
C TRP A 189 3.79 13.88 -2.87
N CYS A 190 3.74 12.56 -3.12
CA CYS A 190 4.56 11.57 -2.43
C CYS A 190 5.22 10.63 -3.46
N LEU A 191 6.51 10.82 -3.69
CA LEU A 191 7.35 9.96 -4.52
C LEU A 191 8.00 8.89 -3.64
N GLU A 192 7.80 7.62 -3.96
CA GLU A 192 8.26 6.47 -3.18
C GLU A 192 9.29 5.64 -3.93
N VAL A 193 10.28 5.15 -3.21
CA VAL A 193 11.37 4.31 -3.70
C VAL A 193 11.47 3.05 -2.85
N MET A 194 11.31 1.91 -3.48
CA MET A 194 11.42 0.58 -2.89
C MET A 194 12.43 -0.25 -3.69
N SER A 195 12.78 -1.42 -3.19
CA SER A 195 13.55 -2.41 -3.94
C SER A 195 12.82 -2.82 -5.22
N ALA A 196 13.55 -3.16 -6.26
CA ALA A 196 12.97 -3.78 -7.45
C ALA A 196 12.17 -5.05 -7.09
N GLY A 197 11.02 -5.24 -7.74
CA GLY A 197 10.14 -6.38 -7.48
C GLY A 197 9.31 -6.26 -6.20
N VAL A 198 9.34 -5.12 -5.50
CA VAL A 198 8.41 -4.84 -4.41
C VAL A 198 7.15 -4.22 -4.99
N SER A 199 6.03 -4.92 -4.86
CA SER A 199 4.70 -4.42 -5.18
C SER A 199 3.64 -5.04 -4.28
N LYS A 200 2.49 -4.38 -4.14
CA LYS A 200 1.33 -4.96 -3.44
C LYS A 200 0.86 -6.26 -4.10
N GLY A 201 1.02 -6.37 -5.43
CA GLY A 201 0.65 -7.55 -6.20
C GLY A 201 1.53 -8.77 -5.90
N ASP A 202 2.86 -8.60 -5.90
CA ASP A 202 3.79 -9.68 -5.57
C ASP A 202 3.67 -10.13 -4.12
N ALA A 203 3.47 -9.17 -3.20
CA ALA A 203 3.22 -9.46 -1.79
C ALA A 203 1.90 -10.24 -1.61
N LEU A 204 0.82 -9.86 -2.31
CA LEU A 204 -0.45 -10.59 -2.27
C LEU A 204 -0.30 -12.02 -2.82
N LYS A 205 0.50 -12.19 -3.88
CA LYS A 205 0.83 -13.51 -4.42
C LYS A 205 1.52 -14.38 -3.36
N ALA A 206 2.53 -13.83 -2.67
CA ALA A 206 3.22 -14.54 -1.60
C ALA A 206 2.27 -14.96 -0.45
N VAL A 207 1.33 -14.10 -0.06
CA VAL A 207 0.28 -14.44 0.93
C VAL A 207 -0.60 -15.57 0.41
N ALA A 208 -1.12 -15.47 -0.81
CA ALA A 208 -1.99 -16.51 -1.39
C ALA A 208 -1.30 -17.88 -1.43
N GLU A 209 -0.06 -17.92 -1.93
CA GLU A 209 0.75 -19.15 -2.00
C GLU A 209 1.04 -19.74 -0.60
N SER A 210 1.26 -18.92 0.42
CA SER A 210 1.53 -19.36 1.79
C SER A 210 0.36 -20.13 2.42
N ILE A 211 -0.87 -19.88 1.95
CA ILE A 211 -2.10 -20.58 2.41
C ILE A 211 -2.63 -21.59 1.39
N GLY A 212 -1.82 -21.94 0.38
CA GLY A 212 -2.18 -22.96 -0.63
C GLY A 212 -3.19 -22.51 -1.67
N LEU A 213 -3.34 -21.18 -1.88
CA LEU A 213 -4.21 -20.56 -2.87
C LEU A 213 -3.40 -19.87 -3.97
N THR A 214 -4.08 -19.34 -4.97
CA THR A 214 -3.49 -18.54 -6.05
C THR A 214 -4.19 -17.19 -6.13
N LEU A 215 -3.67 -16.28 -6.92
CA LEU A 215 -4.29 -14.98 -7.16
C LEU A 215 -5.65 -15.09 -7.85
N GLU A 216 -5.95 -16.20 -8.55
CA GLU A 216 -7.29 -16.47 -9.11
C GLU A 216 -8.37 -16.58 -8.03
N ASN A 217 -7.98 -16.92 -6.79
CA ASN A 217 -8.87 -16.99 -5.64
C ASN A 217 -9.08 -15.65 -4.93
N THR A 218 -8.58 -14.56 -5.50
CA THR A 218 -8.53 -13.25 -4.85
C THR A 218 -9.48 -12.27 -5.53
N ILE A 219 -10.26 -11.54 -4.73
CA ILE A 219 -10.88 -10.28 -5.10
C ILE A 219 -10.06 -9.14 -4.45
N ALA A 220 -9.71 -8.13 -5.23
CA ALA A 220 -8.86 -7.03 -4.77
C ALA A 220 -9.49 -5.66 -5.08
N PHE A 221 -9.32 -4.70 -4.17
CA PHE A 221 -9.85 -3.34 -4.26
C PHE A 221 -8.71 -2.32 -4.09
N GLY A 222 -8.71 -1.25 -4.88
CA GLY A 222 -7.69 -0.21 -4.81
C GLY A 222 -8.06 1.04 -5.61
N ASP A 223 -7.36 2.15 -5.34
CA ASP A 223 -7.59 3.44 -6.00
C ASP A 223 -6.31 4.11 -6.53
N GLY A 224 -5.13 3.69 -6.07
CA GLY A 224 -3.83 4.28 -6.36
C GLY A 224 -3.06 3.61 -7.49
N MET A 225 -2.02 4.30 -7.99
CA MET A 225 -1.10 3.70 -8.97
C MET A 225 -0.28 2.54 -8.37
N ASN A 226 -0.05 2.55 -7.06
CA ASN A 226 0.59 1.46 -6.31
C ASN A 226 -0.29 0.21 -6.15
N ASP A 227 -1.59 0.29 -6.51
CA ASP A 227 -2.52 -0.84 -6.53
C ASP A 227 -2.60 -1.54 -7.90
N VAL A 228 -2.08 -0.92 -8.97
CA VAL A 228 -2.27 -1.38 -10.34
C VAL A 228 -1.82 -2.83 -10.52
N GLU A 229 -0.66 -3.22 -9.98
CA GLU A 229 -0.19 -4.60 -10.05
C GLU A 229 -1.12 -5.53 -9.29
N MET A 230 -1.51 -5.20 -8.06
CA MET A 230 -2.43 -6.00 -7.25
C MET A 230 -3.76 -6.21 -7.97
N LEU A 231 -4.34 -5.15 -8.52
CA LEU A 231 -5.62 -5.20 -9.22
C LEU A 231 -5.54 -5.94 -10.57
N SER A 232 -4.41 -5.86 -11.27
CA SER A 232 -4.21 -6.56 -12.54
C SER A 232 -3.94 -8.05 -12.38
N MET A 233 -3.32 -8.44 -11.26
CA MET A 233 -2.93 -9.83 -10.98
C MET A 233 -4.01 -10.64 -10.29
N ALA A 234 -4.91 -10.00 -9.53
CA ALA A 234 -5.99 -10.66 -8.82
C ALA A 234 -7.00 -11.32 -9.78
N GLY A 235 -7.64 -12.41 -9.36
CA GLY A 235 -8.71 -13.05 -10.12
C GLY A 235 -9.86 -12.09 -10.44
N LYS A 236 -10.15 -11.16 -9.52
CA LYS A 236 -11.05 -10.02 -9.75
C LYS A 236 -10.46 -8.77 -9.12
N GLY A 237 -9.98 -7.84 -9.92
CA GLY A 237 -9.52 -6.53 -9.47
C GLY A 237 -10.59 -5.46 -9.71
N LEU A 238 -10.86 -4.63 -8.71
CA LEU A 238 -11.89 -3.60 -8.69
C LEU A 238 -11.28 -2.23 -8.41
N VAL A 239 -11.55 -1.27 -9.27
CA VAL A 239 -11.03 0.10 -9.18
C VAL A 239 -12.07 0.98 -8.49
N MET A 240 -11.64 1.80 -7.53
CA MET A 240 -12.55 2.76 -6.89
C MET A 240 -12.97 3.87 -7.86
N GLY A 241 -14.22 4.31 -7.77
CA GLY A 241 -14.75 5.38 -8.61
C GLY A 241 -14.09 6.75 -8.40
N THR A 242 -13.38 6.92 -7.28
CA THR A 242 -12.59 8.11 -6.92
C THR A 242 -11.16 8.07 -7.42
N SER A 243 -10.73 6.96 -8.06
CA SER A 243 -9.37 6.80 -8.58
C SER A 243 -9.01 7.86 -9.62
N HIS A 244 -7.75 8.25 -9.62
CA HIS A 244 -7.23 9.15 -10.66
C HIS A 244 -7.31 8.48 -12.04
N GLU A 245 -7.53 9.28 -13.11
CA GLU A 245 -7.67 8.74 -14.47
C GLU A 245 -6.47 7.90 -14.97
N LYS A 246 -5.26 8.13 -14.44
CA LYS A 246 -4.08 7.30 -14.75
C LYS A 246 -4.29 5.84 -14.36
N VAL A 247 -4.94 5.58 -13.20
CA VAL A 247 -5.26 4.22 -12.73
C VAL A 247 -6.28 3.57 -13.67
N MET A 248 -7.35 4.30 -14.00
CA MET A 248 -8.37 3.81 -14.94
C MET A 248 -7.80 3.51 -16.33
N LYS A 249 -6.84 4.33 -16.81
CA LYS A 249 -6.13 4.09 -18.07
C LYS A 249 -5.19 2.88 -18.01
N ALA A 250 -4.56 2.64 -16.87
CA ALA A 250 -3.70 1.46 -16.65
C ALA A 250 -4.52 0.17 -16.57
N LEU A 251 -5.77 0.25 -16.08
CA LEU A 251 -6.66 -0.89 -15.84
C LEU A 251 -7.98 -0.78 -16.64
N PRO A 252 -7.94 -0.67 -17.99
CA PRO A 252 -9.11 -0.36 -18.80
C PRO A 252 -10.17 -1.48 -18.85
N LYS A 253 -9.86 -2.67 -18.33
CA LYS A 253 -10.76 -3.83 -18.30
C LYS A 253 -11.33 -4.11 -16.92
N ASN A 254 -10.81 -3.44 -15.90
CA ASN A 254 -11.26 -3.63 -14.53
C ASN A 254 -12.58 -2.89 -14.32
N GLU A 255 -13.46 -3.50 -13.55
CA GLU A 255 -14.72 -2.90 -13.14
C GLU A 255 -14.44 -1.73 -12.19
N VAL A 256 -15.14 -0.63 -12.42
CA VAL A 256 -15.09 0.54 -11.54
C VAL A 256 -16.30 0.51 -10.63
N ILE A 257 -16.07 0.61 -9.33
CA ILE A 257 -17.12 0.63 -8.30
C ILE A 257 -17.35 2.05 -7.75
N GLY A 258 -18.07 2.21 -6.66
CA GLY A 258 -18.37 3.51 -6.05
C GLY A 258 -17.22 4.17 -5.31
N SER A 259 -17.57 5.08 -4.41
CA SER A 259 -16.65 5.84 -3.57
C SER A 259 -16.42 5.16 -2.22
N ASN A 260 -15.23 5.34 -1.64
CA ASN A 260 -14.95 4.95 -0.25
C ASN A 260 -15.77 5.76 0.77
N ALA A 261 -16.26 6.95 0.39
CA ALA A 261 -17.18 7.73 1.22
C ALA A 261 -18.56 7.08 1.38
N ASP A 262 -18.92 6.19 0.44
CA ASP A 262 -20.21 5.47 0.39
C ASP A 262 -20.05 3.97 0.67
N ASP A 263 -18.97 3.56 1.35
CA ASP A 263 -18.68 2.15 1.67
C ASP A 263 -18.72 1.19 0.47
N ALA A 264 -18.28 1.64 -0.71
CA ALA A 264 -18.44 0.91 -1.96
C ALA A 264 -17.83 -0.51 -1.93
N VAL A 265 -16.70 -0.70 -1.22
CA VAL A 265 -16.09 -2.02 -1.01
C VAL A 265 -17.05 -2.93 -0.27
N ALA A 266 -17.62 -2.48 0.85
CA ALA A 266 -18.53 -3.28 1.65
C ALA A 266 -19.83 -3.60 0.90
N HIS A 267 -20.39 -2.63 0.17
CA HIS A 267 -21.55 -2.85 -0.70
C HIS A 267 -21.27 -3.91 -1.76
N TYR A 268 -20.14 -3.79 -2.44
CA TYR A 268 -19.75 -4.79 -3.45
C TYR A 268 -19.63 -6.20 -2.86
N LEU A 269 -18.96 -6.31 -1.71
CA LEU A 269 -18.79 -7.58 -1.01
C LEU A 269 -20.11 -8.18 -0.54
N GLN A 270 -21.02 -7.34 -0.02
CA GLN A 270 -22.36 -7.75 0.39
C GLN A 270 -23.17 -8.33 -0.79
N ASP A 271 -23.16 -7.64 -1.93
CA ASP A 271 -23.97 -8.00 -3.09
C ASP A 271 -23.46 -9.25 -3.83
N HIS A 272 -22.16 -9.55 -3.74
CA HIS A 272 -21.53 -10.59 -4.56
C HIS A 272 -21.01 -11.79 -3.76
N LEU A 273 -20.73 -11.66 -2.48
CA LEU A 273 -20.13 -12.72 -1.68
C LEU A 273 -20.98 -13.16 -0.47
N LEU A 274 -21.90 -12.35 0.03
CA LEU A 274 -22.84 -12.71 1.09
C LEU A 274 -24.19 -13.13 0.54
#